data_5af1d6ddb74457da17e9c0eeddfb55eb
#
_entry.id   5af1d6ddb74457da17e9c0eeddfb55eb
#
_cell.length_a   1.000
_cell.length_b   1.000
_cell.length_c   1.000
_cell.angle_alpha   90.00
_cell.angle_beta   90.00
_cell.angle_gamma   90.00
#
_symmetry.space_group_name_H-M   'P 1'
#
loop_
_entity.id
_entity.type
_entity.pdbx_description
1 polymer ?
#
loop_
_entity_poly.entity_id
_entity_poly.type
_entity_poly.pdbx_seq_one_letter_code
_entity_poly.pdbx_strand_id
1 'polypeptide(L)'
;MIHMSAVKTIHVVLKATVAKKALFVVLMQAISASMLAHTTLYSAPPVDLNTFKNQVASLVSSQQAAKTRAPGSAALRDEALRVVAGSVELLRAYVEQLCNTSPESAATTAQSASMQISTRAPAAKVPLRAKQGTQPGVVILYASVALLVTGKGGRFFNWQSSVDGGKTWVSAPSTPSFKTTISGLPVLTECLFRVSVTLNTTGQGPWTAPLPFLVH
;
A
#
# COMPACT_ATOMS: atom_id res chain seq x y z
N MET A 1 -35.50 5.71 -2.18
CA MET A 1 -34.20 5.01 -2.18
C MET A 1 -33.13 5.98 -1.71
N ILE A 2 -32.63 5.81 -0.50
CA ILE A 2 -31.57 6.66 0.06
C ILE A 2 -30.26 6.12 -0.53
N HIS A 3 -29.63 6.89 -1.41
CA HIS A 3 -28.26 6.62 -1.87
C HIS A 3 -27.35 6.73 -0.65
N MET A 4 -26.95 5.62 -0.05
CA MET A 4 -25.84 5.58 0.88
C MET A 4 -24.56 5.84 0.05
N SER A 5 -24.14 7.10 0.04
CA SER A 5 -22.82 7.47 -0.48
C SER A 5 -21.79 6.75 0.37
N ALA A 6 -20.93 5.95 -0.26
CA ALA A 6 -19.86 5.24 0.45
C ALA A 6 -19.00 6.29 1.19
N VAL A 7 -18.98 6.20 2.52
CA VAL A 7 -18.15 7.08 3.36
C VAL A 7 -16.69 6.87 2.96
N LYS A 8 -16.11 7.87 2.32
CA LYS A 8 -14.72 7.82 1.86
C LYS A 8 -13.80 7.89 3.07
N THR A 9 -13.21 6.77 3.45
CA THR A 9 -12.23 6.72 4.55
C THR A 9 -11.00 7.55 4.20
N ILE A 10 -10.65 8.47 5.08
CA ILE A 10 -9.47 9.32 4.96
C ILE A 10 -8.30 8.58 5.59
N HIS A 11 -7.19 8.49 4.87
CA HIS A 11 -5.95 7.90 5.38
C HIS A 11 -4.89 8.97 5.58
N VAL A 12 -4.32 9.00 6.78
CA VAL A 12 -3.20 9.89 7.11
C VAL A 12 -1.87 9.17 6.81
N VAL A 13 -0.96 9.87 6.16
CA VAL A 13 0.34 9.35 5.75
C VAL A 13 1.48 10.22 6.24
N LEU A 14 2.63 9.57 6.50
CA LEU A 14 3.89 10.23 6.85
C LEU A 14 4.73 10.44 5.58
N LYS A 15 5.35 11.62 5.44
CA LYS A 15 6.21 11.94 4.29
C LYS A 15 7.54 11.21 4.27
N ALA A 16 7.95 10.63 5.40
CA ALA A 16 9.22 9.93 5.52
C ALA A 16 9.04 8.57 6.21
N THR A 17 9.85 7.61 5.79
CA THR A 17 9.90 6.27 6.37
C THR A 17 11.16 6.08 7.19
N VAL A 18 11.16 5.10 8.10
CA VAL A 18 12.32 4.73 8.94
C VAL A 18 13.56 4.40 8.10
N ALA A 19 13.40 3.92 6.87
CA ALA A 19 14.51 3.65 5.95
C ALA A 19 15.32 4.91 5.61
N LYS A 20 14.68 6.08 5.56
CA LYS A 20 15.33 7.39 5.34
C LYS A 20 15.57 8.10 6.68
N LYS A 21 16.47 7.56 7.51
CA LYS A 21 16.67 7.95 8.92
C LYS A 21 16.75 9.46 9.16
N ALA A 22 17.50 10.21 8.35
CA ALA A 22 17.65 11.66 8.54
C ALA A 22 16.33 12.41 8.30
N LEU A 23 15.63 12.11 7.21
CA LEU A 23 14.33 12.72 6.91
C LEU A 23 13.26 12.31 7.92
N PHE A 24 13.33 11.07 8.40
CA PHE A 24 12.43 10.58 9.45
C PHE A 24 12.57 11.40 10.73
N VAL A 25 13.80 11.66 11.20
CA VAL A 25 14.04 12.46 12.41
C VAL A 25 13.50 13.87 12.26
N VAL A 26 13.78 14.54 11.14
CA VAL A 26 13.25 15.89 10.87
C VAL A 26 11.72 15.91 10.90
N LEU A 27 11.09 14.91 10.30
CA LEU A 27 9.63 14.79 10.32
C LEU A 27 9.11 14.56 11.75
N MET A 28 9.76 13.71 12.55
CA MET A 28 9.34 13.45 13.94
C MET A 28 9.45 14.69 14.81
N GLN A 29 10.49 15.50 14.64
CA GLN A 29 10.63 16.81 15.31
C GLN A 29 9.50 17.75 14.92
N ALA A 30 9.17 17.84 13.62
CA ALA A 30 8.08 18.67 13.12
C ALA A 30 6.72 18.21 13.69
N ILE A 31 6.42 16.91 13.67
CA ILE A 31 5.18 16.36 14.24
C ILE A 31 5.07 16.67 15.73
N SER A 32 6.14 16.43 16.50
CA SER A 32 6.17 16.70 17.94
C SER A 32 5.90 18.18 18.25
N ALA A 33 6.58 19.08 17.54
CA ALA A 33 6.40 20.52 17.73
C ALA A 33 4.98 20.99 17.35
N SER A 34 4.48 20.51 16.19
CA SER A 34 3.17 20.89 15.67
C SER A 34 2.03 20.40 16.56
N MET A 35 2.08 19.16 17.03
CA MET A 35 1.03 18.63 17.92
C MET A 35 1.04 19.32 19.29
N LEU A 36 2.22 19.66 19.83
CA LEU A 36 2.34 20.43 21.07
C LEU A 36 1.82 21.87 20.93
N ALA A 37 1.93 22.46 19.75
CA ALA A 37 1.37 23.80 19.48
C ALA A 37 -0.18 23.79 19.38
N HIS A 38 -0.80 22.63 19.15
CA HIS A 38 -2.24 22.48 18.94
C HIS A 38 -2.88 21.51 19.93
N THR A 39 -2.52 21.59 21.22
CA THR A 39 -3.01 20.67 22.28
C THR A 39 -4.52 20.68 22.45
N THR A 40 -5.20 21.77 22.13
CA THR A 40 -6.67 21.84 22.17
C THR A 40 -7.31 20.94 21.12
N LEU A 41 -6.69 20.79 19.94
CA LEU A 41 -7.15 19.90 18.88
C LEU A 41 -6.81 18.44 19.20
N TYR A 42 -5.65 18.20 19.81
CA TYR A 42 -5.15 16.88 20.19
C TYR A 42 -5.28 16.66 21.71
N SER A 43 -6.53 16.68 22.22
CA SER A 43 -6.82 16.70 23.66
C SER A 43 -6.58 15.36 24.37
N ALA A 44 -6.65 14.23 23.64
CA ALA A 44 -6.53 12.89 24.21
C ALA A 44 -5.66 11.95 23.32
N PRO A 45 -4.39 12.30 23.07
CA PRO A 45 -3.52 11.47 22.26
C PRO A 45 -3.17 10.16 22.99
N PRO A 46 -3.07 9.02 22.29
CA PRO A 46 -2.73 7.72 22.89
C PRO A 46 -1.30 7.65 23.45
N VAL A 47 -0.44 8.58 23.03
CA VAL A 47 0.91 8.78 23.55
C VAL A 47 0.99 10.22 24.04
N ASP A 48 1.43 10.42 25.29
CA ASP A 48 1.64 11.77 25.80
C ASP A 48 2.64 12.53 24.93
N LEU A 49 2.29 13.76 24.53
CA LEU A 49 3.07 14.54 23.57
C LEU A 49 4.45 14.95 24.12
N ASN A 50 4.59 15.16 25.43
CA ASN A 50 5.89 15.45 26.04
C ASN A 50 6.76 14.18 26.09
N THR A 51 6.17 13.03 26.35
CA THR A 51 6.84 11.73 26.26
C THR A 51 7.34 11.50 24.84
N PHE A 52 6.50 11.73 23.82
CA PHE A 52 6.91 11.63 22.42
C PHE A 52 8.06 12.60 22.07
N LYS A 53 7.98 13.85 22.53
CA LYS A 53 9.07 14.84 22.38
C LYS A 53 10.39 14.32 22.95
N ASN A 54 10.36 13.75 24.16
CA ASN A 54 11.56 13.21 24.81
C ASN A 54 12.12 11.99 24.06
N GLN A 55 11.27 11.10 23.53
CA GLN A 55 11.66 9.99 22.67
C GLN A 55 12.36 10.48 21.39
N VAL A 56 11.82 11.53 20.75
CA VAL A 56 12.44 12.14 19.56
C VAL A 56 13.79 12.78 19.91
N ALA A 57 13.91 13.45 21.03
CA ALA A 57 15.18 14.02 21.50
C ALA A 57 16.23 12.93 21.76
N SER A 58 15.84 11.82 22.39
CA SER A 58 16.69 10.64 22.60
C SER A 58 17.14 10.02 21.27
N LEU A 59 16.26 9.97 20.27
CA LEU A 59 16.60 9.50 18.92
C LEU A 59 17.65 10.43 18.27
N VAL A 60 17.50 11.74 18.39
CA VAL A 60 18.47 12.71 17.84
C VAL A 60 19.85 12.52 18.47
N SER A 61 19.93 12.41 19.79
CA SER A 61 21.21 12.23 20.51
C SER A 61 21.86 10.88 20.17
N SER A 62 21.08 9.79 20.12
CA SER A 62 21.59 8.47 19.73
C SER A 62 22.07 8.42 18.27
N GLN A 63 21.42 9.19 17.38
CA GLN A 63 21.85 9.30 15.99
C GLN A 63 23.17 10.07 15.87
N GLN A 64 23.38 11.09 16.68
CA GLN A 64 24.67 11.80 16.74
C GLN A 64 25.77 10.89 17.31
N ALA A 65 25.50 10.18 18.42
CA ALA A 65 26.43 9.21 18.98
C ALA A 65 26.82 8.11 17.99
N ALA A 66 25.87 7.62 17.17
CA ALA A 66 26.15 6.62 16.14
C ALA A 66 27.11 7.13 15.04
N LYS A 67 27.20 8.45 14.80
CA LYS A 67 28.17 9.03 13.86
C LYS A 67 29.61 8.94 14.37
N THR A 68 29.82 8.90 15.68
CA THR A 68 31.16 8.74 16.27
C THR A 68 31.68 7.31 16.21
N ARG A 69 30.84 6.35 15.76
CA ARG A 69 31.16 4.91 15.65
C ARG A 69 31.58 4.27 16.99
N ALA A 70 31.13 4.82 18.12
CA ALA A 70 31.36 4.21 19.42
C ALA A 70 30.69 2.83 19.50
N PRO A 71 31.31 1.84 20.16
CA PRO A 71 30.73 0.51 20.34
C PRO A 71 29.32 0.59 20.93
N GLY A 72 28.36 -0.16 20.36
CA GLY A 72 26.97 -0.19 20.83
C GLY A 72 26.09 0.99 20.41
N SER A 73 26.64 2.10 19.90
CA SER A 73 25.88 3.30 19.53
C SER A 73 24.86 3.04 18.41
N ALA A 74 25.16 2.12 17.48
CA ALA A 74 24.23 1.73 16.42
C ALA A 74 22.99 1.01 16.98
N ALA A 75 23.19 0.13 17.96
CA ALA A 75 22.09 -0.60 18.60
C ALA A 75 21.17 0.35 19.38
N LEU A 76 21.74 1.30 20.14
CA LEU A 76 20.98 2.32 20.86
C LEU A 76 20.15 3.20 19.91
N ARG A 77 20.72 3.61 18.78
CA ARG A 77 19.99 4.36 17.74
C ARG A 77 18.83 3.54 17.17
N ASP A 78 19.06 2.26 16.85
CA ASP A 78 18.05 1.43 16.22
C ASP A 78 16.92 1.09 17.22
N GLU A 79 17.22 0.98 18.52
CA GLU A 79 16.22 0.90 19.58
C GLU A 79 15.40 2.20 19.68
N ALA A 80 16.04 3.36 19.74
CA ALA A 80 15.35 4.64 19.78
C ALA A 80 14.47 4.85 18.52
N LEU A 81 14.94 4.43 17.34
CA LEU A 81 14.14 4.44 16.10
C LEU A 81 12.88 3.59 16.24
N ARG A 82 12.98 2.40 16.82
CA ARG A 82 11.84 1.49 16.99
C ARG A 82 10.80 2.09 17.93
N VAL A 83 11.24 2.66 19.05
CA VAL A 83 10.36 3.32 20.01
C VAL A 83 9.60 4.49 19.37
N VAL A 84 10.31 5.41 18.70
CA VAL A 84 9.71 6.56 18.03
C VAL A 84 8.77 6.13 16.89
N ALA A 85 9.14 5.10 16.11
CA ALA A 85 8.29 4.56 15.06
C ALA A 85 6.99 3.99 15.60
N GLY A 86 7.03 3.26 16.72
CA GLY A 86 5.82 2.77 17.38
C GLY A 86 4.93 3.90 17.87
N SER A 87 5.50 4.89 18.54
CA SER A 87 4.76 6.04 19.08
C SER A 87 4.11 6.88 17.97
N VAL A 88 4.82 7.15 16.86
CA VAL A 88 4.26 7.94 15.76
C VAL A 88 3.16 7.22 15.01
N GLU A 89 3.20 5.89 14.91
CA GLU A 89 2.10 5.13 14.30
C GLU A 89 0.81 5.21 15.13
N LEU A 90 0.91 5.19 16.45
CA LEU A 90 -0.25 5.42 17.32
C LEU A 90 -0.80 6.85 17.17
N LEU A 91 0.08 7.86 17.13
CA LEU A 91 -0.33 9.25 16.89
C LEU A 91 -0.94 9.43 15.49
N ARG A 92 -0.39 8.79 14.45
CA ARG A 92 -0.94 8.80 13.09
C ARG A 92 -2.36 8.21 13.06
N ALA A 93 -2.57 7.06 13.70
CA ALA A 93 -3.90 6.45 13.78
C ALA A 93 -4.91 7.35 14.52
N TYR A 94 -4.48 8.02 15.57
CA TYR A 94 -5.29 8.98 16.31
C TYR A 94 -5.68 10.19 15.43
N VAL A 95 -4.73 10.80 14.71
CA VAL A 95 -5.00 11.90 13.77
C VAL A 95 -5.94 11.41 12.65
N GLU A 96 -5.74 10.20 12.13
CA GLU A 96 -6.62 9.57 11.13
C GLU A 96 -8.05 9.42 11.65
N GLN A 97 -8.23 9.01 12.91
CA GLN A 97 -9.54 8.94 13.54
C GLN A 97 -10.21 10.33 13.62
N LEU A 98 -9.47 11.37 14.06
CA LEU A 98 -9.98 12.75 14.08
C LEU A 98 -10.38 13.24 12.68
N CYS A 99 -9.57 12.96 11.66
CA CYS A 99 -9.88 13.30 10.28
C CYS A 99 -11.15 12.61 9.76
N ASN A 100 -11.39 11.37 10.16
CA ASN A 100 -12.59 10.62 9.76
C ASN A 100 -13.84 11.07 10.55
N THR A 101 -13.68 11.60 11.78
CA THR A 101 -14.79 12.18 12.56
C THR A 101 -15.25 13.52 11.96
N SER A 102 -14.33 14.33 11.39
CA SER A 102 -14.61 15.63 10.79
C SER A 102 -13.98 15.75 9.41
N PRO A 103 -14.58 15.15 8.37
CA PRO A 103 -13.99 15.06 7.03
C PRO A 103 -13.74 16.42 6.35
N GLU A 104 -14.56 17.43 6.63
CA GLU A 104 -14.43 18.80 6.09
C GLU A 104 -13.15 19.50 6.58
N SER A 105 -12.70 19.24 7.81
CA SER A 105 -11.50 19.81 8.38
C SER A 105 -10.30 18.86 8.34
N ALA A 106 -10.44 17.69 7.72
CA ALA A 106 -9.41 16.64 7.74
C ALA A 106 -8.05 17.11 7.19
N ALA A 107 -8.04 17.90 6.13
CA ALA A 107 -6.81 18.42 5.56
C ALA A 107 -6.07 19.36 6.52
N THR A 108 -6.78 20.28 7.15
CA THR A 108 -6.21 21.19 8.15
C THR A 108 -5.80 20.46 9.43
N THR A 109 -6.59 19.47 9.89
CA THR A 109 -6.25 18.64 11.03
C THR A 109 -4.97 17.84 10.78
N ALA A 110 -4.83 17.17 9.64
CA ALA A 110 -3.60 16.44 9.33
C ALA A 110 -2.40 17.39 9.17
N GLN A 111 -2.59 18.54 8.53
CA GLN A 111 -1.54 19.54 8.31
C GLN A 111 -1.06 20.16 9.64
N SER A 112 -1.97 20.44 10.60
CA SER A 112 -1.61 20.96 11.92
C SER A 112 -0.84 19.94 12.78
N ALA A 113 -0.80 18.65 12.39
CA ALA A 113 0.09 17.64 12.95
C ALA A 113 1.37 17.45 12.12
N SER A 114 1.64 18.27 11.11
CA SER A 114 2.70 18.05 10.12
C SER A 114 2.60 16.69 9.37
N MET A 115 1.38 16.15 9.27
CA MET A 115 1.04 14.95 8.53
C MET A 115 0.27 15.31 7.25
N GLN A 116 0.04 14.33 6.37
CA GLN A 116 -0.74 14.54 5.14
C GLN A 116 -1.84 13.51 5.03
N ILE A 117 -2.93 13.89 4.36
CA ILE A 117 -3.94 12.93 3.94
C ILE A 117 -3.52 12.28 2.61
N SER A 118 -3.77 10.99 2.50
CA SER A 118 -3.61 10.30 1.22
C SER A 118 -4.74 10.69 0.28
N THR A 119 -4.39 11.32 -0.83
CA THR A 119 -5.34 11.63 -1.90
C THR A 119 -5.60 10.42 -2.79
N ARG A 120 -4.78 9.39 -2.67
CA ARG A 120 -4.92 8.17 -3.45
C ARG A 120 -5.91 7.23 -2.77
N ALA A 121 -7.09 7.09 -3.35
CA ALA A 121 -7.98 6.00 -2.98
C ALA A 121 -7.21 4.67 -3.08
N PRO A 122 -7.37 3.75 -2.11
CA PRO A 122 -6.79 2.41 -2.23
C PRO A 122 -7.21 1.84 -3.59
N ALA A 123 -6.26 1.49 -4.43
CA ALA A 123 -6.58 0.89 -5.72
C ALA A 123 -7.38 -0.38 -5.44
N ALA A 124 -8.57 -0.48 -6.02
CA ALA A 124 -9.40 -1.66 -5.87
C ALA A 124 -8.56 -2.89 -6.23
N LYS A 125 -8.54 -3.87 -5.33
CA LYS A 125 -7.86 -5.14 -5.59
C LYS A 125 -8.62 -5.82 -6.72
N VAL A 126 -7.99 -5.97 -7.88
CA VAL A 126 -8.56 -6.68 -9.03
C VAL A 126 -7.95 -8.07 -9.15
N PRO A 127 -8.74 -9.08 -9.54
CA PRO A 127 -8.26 -10.46 -9.63
C PRO A 127 -7.21 -10.66 -10.73
N LEU A 128 -7.24 -9.86 -11.78
CA LEU A 128 -6.33 -9.92 -12.92
C LEU A 128 -5.87 -8.52 -13.31
N ARG A 129 -4.58 -8.37 -13.64
CA ARG A 129 -3.96 -7.16 -14.20
C ARG A 129 -3.17 -7.51 -15.43
N ALA A 130 -3.19 -6.63 -16.43
CA ALA A 130 -2.37 -6.69 -17.62
C ALA A 130 -1.38 -5.52 -17.64
N LYS A 131 -0.20 -5.76 -18.17
CA LYS A 131 0.83 -4.74 -18.42
C LYS A 131 1.45 -5.01 -19.79
N GLN A 132 1.68 -3.96 -20.58
CA GLN A 132 2.44 -4.06 -21.82
C GLN A 132 3.85 -4.61 -21.55
N GLY A 133 4.28 -5.56 -22.34
CA GLY A 133 5.66 -6.07 -22.36
C GLY A 133 6.63 -5.08 -22.99
N THR A 134 7.88 -5.50 -23.10
CA THR A 134 8.95 -4.68 -23.73
C THR A 134 8.90 -4.68 -25.25
N GLN A 135 8.22 -5.64 -25.84
CA GLN A 135 8.08 -5.77 -27.30
C GLN A 135 6.61 -5.58 -27.70
N PRO A 136 6.34 -5.08 -28.93
CA PRO A 136 4.99 -5.01 -29.46
C PRO A 136 4.30 -6.38 -29.48
N GLY A 137 3.00 -6.40 -29.22
CA GLY A 137 2.24 -7.66 -29.20
C GLY A 137 2.52 -8.58 -28.00
N VAL A 138 3.26 -8.09 -26.99
CA VAL A 138 3.58 -8.85 -25.77
C VAL A 138 2.87 -8.25 -24.57
N VAL A 139 2.11 -9.07 -23.84
CA VAL A 139 1.39 -8.66 -22.62
C VAL A 139 1.80 -9.54 -21.44
N ILE A 140 2.08 -8.91 -20.31
CA ILE A 140 2.38 -9.59 -19.06
C ILE A 140 1.12 -9.55 -18.19
N LEU A 141 0.64 -10.72 -17.78
CA LEU A 141 -0.53 -10.86 -16.90
C LEU A 141 -0.09 -11.16 -15.46
N TYR A 142 -0.82 -10.59 -14.50
CA TYR A 142 -0.62 -10.81 -13.06
C TYR A 142 -1.95 -11.17 -12.41
N ALA A 143 -2.02 -12.35 -11.80
CA ALA A 143 -3.18 -12.81 -11.03
C ALA A 143 -3.05 -12.44 -9.55
N SER A 144 -4.13 -12.02 -8.92
CA SER A 144 -4.16 -11.77 -7.47
C SER A 144 -4.44 -13.08 -6.72
N VAL A 145 -3.40 -13.66 -6.13
CA VAL A 145 -3.53 -14.88 -5.33
C VAL A 145 -4.56 -14.71 -4.22
N ALA A 146 -4.55 -13.55 -3.54
CA ALA A 146 -5.45 -13.28 -2.41
C ALA A 146 -6.95 -13.21 -2.78
N LEU A 147 -7.27 -12.94 -4.06
CA LEU A 147 -8.65 -12.88 -4.53
C LEU A 147 -9.12 -14.16 -5.24
N LEU A 148 -8.18 -14.96 -5.72
CA LEU A 148 -8.47 -16.13 -6.56
C LEU A 148 -8.30 -17.47 -5.83
N VAL A 149 -7.56 -17.48 -4.73
CA VAL A 149 -7.22 -18.71 -4.02
C VAL A 149 -7.78 -18.67 -2.61
N THR A 150 -8.74 -19.53 -2.33
CA THR A 150 -9.37 -19.65 -1.00
C THR A 150 -8.90 -20.90 -0.22
N GLY A 151 -7.96 -21.69 -0.78
CA GLY A 151 -7.49 -22.96 -0.17
C GLY A 151 -5.96 -23.02 -0.04
N LYS A 152 -5.50 -24.00 0.74
CA LYS A 152 -4.09 -24.41 0.85
C LYS A 152 -3.81 -25.55 -0.14
N GLY A 153 -2.60 -25.57 -0.71
CA GLY A 153 -2.16 -26.65 -1.61
C GLY A 153 -1.42 -26.14 -2.85
N GLY A 154 -0.97 -27.07 -3.66
CA GLY A 154 -0.40 -26.81 -4.97
C GLY A 154 -1.44 -26.17 -5.89
N ARG A 155 -1.03 -25.19 -6.65
CA ARG A 155 -1.91 -24.42 -7.52
C ARG A 155 -1.27 -24.15 -8.87
N PHE A 156 -2.13 -24.08 -9.92
CA PHE A 156 -1.76 -23.66 -11.26
C PHE A 156 -2.73 -22.59 -11.73
N PHE A 157 -2.20 -21.62 -12.43
CA PHE A 157 -2.97 -20.54 -13.05
C PHE A 157 -3.16 -20.88 -14.53
N ASN A 158 -4.41 -20.95 -14.95
CA ASN A 158 -4.80 -21.16 -16.33
C ASN A 158 -5.14 -19.79 -16.94
N TRP A 159 -4.60 -19.51 -18.09
CA TRP A 159 -4.69 -18.22 -18.73
C TRP A 159 -5.38 -18.34 -20.08
N GLN A 160 -6.24 -17.40 -20.41
CA GLN A 160 -6.88 -17.32 -21.73
C GLN A 160 -6.88 -15.89 -22.24
N SER A 161 -6.75 -15.76 -23.56
CA SER A 161 -6.89 -14.50 -24.30
C SER A 161 -7.94 -14.63 -25.39
N SER A 162 -8.56 -13.52 -25.73
CA SER A 162 -9.50 -13.41 -26.85
C SER A 162 -9.23 -12.11 -27.59
N VAL A 163 -9.26 -12.16 -28.92
CA VAL A 163 -9.06 -11.02 -29.83
C VAL A 163 -10.34 -10.60 -30.54
N ASP A 164 -11.44 -11.30 -30.28
CA ASP A 164 -12.73 -11.16 -30.98
C ASP A 164 -13.89 -10.74 -30.03
N GLY A 165 -13.55 -10.05 -28.96
CA GLY A 165 -14.53 -9.58 -27.96
C GLY A 165 -15.10 -10.70 -27.07
N GLY A 166 -14.36 -11.80 -26.90
CA GLY A 166 -14.75 -12.89 -26.00
C GLY A 166 -15.57 -14.00 -26.66
N LYS A 167 -15.70 -13.99 -27.98
CA LYS A 167 -16.39 -15.04 -28.73
C LYS A 167 -15.58 -16.34 -28.74
N THR A 168 -14.27 -16.22 -28.97
CA THR A 168 -13.34 -17.37 -28.90
C THR A 168 -12.25 -17.09 -27.88
N TRP A 169 -11.79 -18.16 -27.19
CA TRP A 169 -10.77 -18.09 -26.18
C TRP A 169 -9.60 -19.01 -26.50
N VAL A 170 -8.42 -18.45 -26.60
CA VAL A 170 -7.17 -19.18 -26.81
C VAL A 170 -6.49 -19.39 -25.47
N SER A 171 -6.18 -20.63 -25.13
CA SER A 171 -5.48 -20.97 -23.90
C SER A 171 -3.97 -20.79 -24.06
N ALA A 172 -3.36 -20.09 -23.10
CA ALA A 172 -1.92 -20.05 -22.94
C ALA A 172 -1.47 -21.17 -21.96
N PRO A 173 -0.19 -21.53 -21.93
CA PRO A 173 0.34 -22.52 -21.00
C PRO A 173 0.02 -22.16 -19.54
N SER A 174 -0.46 -23.15 -18.77
CA SER A 174 -0.70 -23.00 -17.34
C SER A 174 0.61 -22.84 -16.59
N THR A 175 0.63 -21.97 -15.56
CA THR A 175 1.84 -21.66 -14.81
C THR A 175 1.62 -21.89 -13.31
N PRO A 176 2.63 -22.35 -12.54
CA PRO A 176 2.56 -22.39 -11.08
C PRO A 176 2.70 -20.98 -10.49
N SER A 177 3.21 -20.02 -11.27
CA SER A 177 3.37 -18.61 -10.89
C SER A 177 2.10 -17.83 -11.17
N PHE A 178 1.83 -16.84 -10.33
CA PHE A 178 0.76 -15.85 -10.50
C PHE A 178 1.01 -14.87 -11.67
N LYS A 179 2.06 -15.07 -12.43
CA LYS A 179 2.49 -14.24 -13.57
C LYS A 179 2.70 -15.10 -14.79
N THR A 180 2.27 -14.59 -15.96
CA THR A 180 2.59 -15.16 -17.27
C THR A 180 2.85 -14.06 -18.30
N THR A 181 3.44 -14.44 -19.43
CA THR A 181 3.65 -13.55 -20.58
C THR A 181 2.99 -14.18 -21.80
N ILE A 182 2.15 -13.42 -22.49
CA ILE A 182 1.52 -13.81 -23.74
C ILE A 182 2.12 -12.96 -24.84
N SER A 183 2.57 -13.60 -25.91
CA SER A 183 3.19 -12.98 -27.09
C SER A 183 2.39 -13.30 -28.37
N GLY A 184 2.69 -12.56 -29.43
CA GLY A 184 2.02 -12.77 -30.72
C GLY A 184 0.61 -12.20 -30.79
N LEU A 185 0.26 -11.28 -29.90
CA LEU A 185 -1.02 -10.59 -29.95
C LEU A 185 -1.01 -9.49 -31.01
N PRO A 186 -2.14 -9.24 -31.68
CA PRO A 186 -2.24 -8.16 -32.65
C PRO A 186 -2.09 -6.80 -31.96
N VAL A 187 -1.19 -5.95 -32.44
CA VAL A 187 -1.00 -4.58 -31.96
C VAL A 187 -2.18 -3.68 -32.33
N LEU A 188 -2.39 -2.64 -31.55
CA LEU A 188 -3.50 -1.69 -31.68
C LEU A 188 -4.89 -2.35 -31.62
N THR A 189 -4.96 -3.52 -30.99
CA THR A 189 -6.19 -4.31 -30.85
C THR A 189 -6.53 -4.46 -29.36
N GLU A 190 -7.81 -4.29 -29.02
CA GLU A 190 -8.31 -4.61 -27.69
C GLU A 190 -8.43 -6.12 -27.54
N CYS A 191 -7.60 -6.69 -26.68
CA CYS A 191 -7.64 -8.09 -26.29
C CYS A 191 -8.30 -8.26 -24.92
N LEU A 192 -9.08 -9.31 -24.75
CA LEU A 192 -9.64 -9.70 -23.47
C LEU A 192 -8.80 -10.80 -22.84
N PHE A 193 -8.57 -10.70 -21.54
CA PHE A 193 -7.83 -11.71 -20.78
C PHE A 193 -8.66 -12.21 -19.60
N ARG A 194 -8.54 -13.49 -19.28
CA ARG A 194 -9.11 -14.07 -18.06
C ARG A 194 -8.21 -15.13 -17.47
N VAL A 195 -8.34 -15.37 -16.17
CA VAL A 195 -7.55 -16.35 -15.43
C VAL A 195 -8.48 -17.22 -14.59
N SER A 196 -8.13 -18.50 -14.47
CA SER A 196 -8.74 -19.45 -13.55
C SER A 196 -7.61 -20.11 -12.75
N VAL A 197 -7.90 -20.53 -11.52
CA VAL A 197 -6.94 -21.24 -10.67
C VAL A 197 -7.39 -22.68 -10.50
N THR A 198 -6.48 -23.61 -10.74
CA THR A 198 -6.65 -25.02 -10.44
C THR A 198 -5.91 -25.34 -9.13
N LEU A 199 -6.59 -25.88 -8.15
CA LEU A 199 -6.00 -26.39 -6.91
C LEU A 199 -5.96 -27.92 -6.98
N ASN A 200 -4.88 -28.51 -6.47
CA ASN A 200 -4.75 -29.99 -6.43
C ASN A 200 -5.85 -30.65 -5.58
N THR A 201 -6.45 -29.91 -4.67
CA THR A 201 -7.48 -30.39 -3.73
C THR A 201 -8.90 -30.29 -4.25
N THR A 202 -9.22 -29.29 -5.07
CA THR A 202 -10.59 -28.94 -5.49
C THR A 202 -10.78 -28.86 -7.00
N GLY A 203 -9.71 -29.05 -7.79
CA GLY A 203 -9.78 -28.90 -9.24
C GLY A 203 -9.79 -27.45 -9.73
N GLN A 204 -10.25 -27.23 -10.94
CA GLN A 204 -10.30 -25.93 -11.59
C GLN A 204 -11.45 -25.09 -11.04
N GLY A 205 -11.13 -23.88 -10.57
CA GLY A 205 -12.09 -22.87 -10.17
C GLY A 205 -12.71 -22.10 -11.34
N PRO A 206 -13.63 -21.16 -11.07
CA PRO A 206 -14.26 -20.34 -12.09
C PRO A 206 -13.25 -19.39 -12.75
N TRP A 207 -13.55 -19.03 -14.01
CA TRP A 207 -12.84 -17.97 -14.72
C TRP A 207 -13.20 -16.60 -14.15
N THR A 208 -12.22 -15.68 -14.10
CA THR A 208 -12.49 -14.27 -13.76
C THR A 208 -13.34 -13.61 -14.83
N ALA A 209 -13.94 -12.47 -14.50
CA ALA A 209 -14.48 -11.57 -15.49
C ALA A 209 -13.37 -11.18 -16.50
N PRO A 210 -13.69 -11.06 -17.79
CA PRO A 210 -12.74 -10.64 -18.81
C PRO A 210 -12.15 -9.25 -18.51
N LEU A 211 -10.83 -9.12 -18.63
CA LEU A 211 -10.11 -7.86 -18.50
C LEU A 211 -9.78 -7.34 -19.90
N PRO A 212 -10.35 -6.21 -20.35
CA PRO A 212 -9.96 -5.57 -21.60
C PRO A 212 -8.59 -4.89 -21.45
N PHE A 213 -7.76 -5.01 -22.47
CA PHE A 213 -6.44 -4.40 -22.56
C PHE A 213 -6.07 -4.09 -24.01
N LEU A 214 -5.72 -2.83 -24.30
CA LEU A 214 -5.23 -2.43 -25.61
C LEU A 214 -3.75 -2.82 -25.73
N VAL A 215 -3.44 -3.66 -26.71
CA VAL A 215 -2.07 -4.14 -26.97
C VAL A 215 -1.32 -3.13 -27.84
N HIS A 216 -0.09 -2.81 -27.43
CA HIS A 216 0.78 -1.88 -28.17
C HIS A 216 2.00 -2.58 -28.76
#